data_b884e2e2a05a537c18b7658c3f886241
#
_entry.id   b884e2e2a05a537c18b7658c3f886241
#
_cell.length_a   1.000
_cell.length_b   1.000
_cell.length_c   1.000
_cell.angle_alpha   90.00
_cell.angle_beta   90.00
_cell.angle_gamma   90.00
#
_symmetry.space_group_name_H-M   'P 1'
#
loop_
_entity.id
_entity.type
_entity.pdbx_description
1 polymer ?
#
loop_
_entity_poly.entity_id
_entity_poly.type
_entity_poly.pdbx_seq_one_letter_code
_entity_poly.pdbx_strand_id
1 'polypeptide(L)'
;MNERNELLVCRRAKDPAKGTLDLPGGFIDMAETGEEGVTREVKEETGMEVEKAEYLFSLPNIYVYSGFTVHTLDQFFRCSVTDTLHYKAMDDAADVFFLPLKDIHTEDFGLGSIRKGLEIFLKEKEK
;
A
#
# COMPACT_ATOMS: atom_id res chain seq x y z
N MET A 1 -4.95 6.03 -6.78
CA MET A 1 -6.42 6.26 -6.81
C MET A 1 -6.92 6.28 -8.23
N ASN A 2 -8.19 5.96 -8.42
CA ASN A 2 -8.82 6.04 -9.75
C ASN A 2 -9.56 7.37 -9.93
N GLU A 3 -10.25 7.53 -11.06
CA GLU A 3 -10.96 8.77 -11.41
C GLU A 3 -12.15 9.06 -10.49
N ARG A 4 -12.63 8.05 -9.75
CA ARG A 4 -13.76 8.19 -8.83
C ARG A 4 -13.34 8.47 -7.39
N ASN A 5 -12.08 8.83 -7.18
CA ASN A 5 -11.50 9.03 -5.84
C ASN A 5 -11.64 7.79 -4.96
N GLU A 6 -11.39 6.63 -5.55
CA GLU A 6 -11.34 5.37 -4.82
C GLU A 6 -9.88 4.93 -4.71
N LEU A 7 -9.52 4.41 -3.55
CA LEU A 7 -8.17 3.95 -3.26
C LEU A 7 -8.07 2.44 -3.47
N LEU A 8 -7.03 2.00 -4.15
CA LEU A 8 -6.76 0.57 -4.29
C LEU A 8 -6.23 0.02 -2.98
N VAL A 9 -6.88 -1.00 -2.45
CA VAL A 9 -6.47 -1.66 -1.22
C VAL A 9 -6.31 -3.15 -1.46
N CYS A 10 -5.52 -3.78 -0.60
CA CYS A 10 -5.26 -5.22 -0.62
C CYS A 10 -5.73 -5.84 0.68
N ARG A 11 -6.08 -7.13 0.65
CA ARG A 11 -6.29 -7.91 1.86
C ARG A 11 -5.07 -8.80 2.06
N ARG A 12 -4.53 -8.77 3.26
CA ARG A 12 -3.32 -9.53 3.59
C ARG A 12 -3.63 -11.03 3.61
N ALA A 13 -2.81 -11.81 2.89
CA ALA A 13 -2.95 -13.27 2.84
C ALA A 13 -2.14 -13.97 3.93
N LYS A 14 -1.16 -13.29 4.53
CA LYS A 14 -0.21 -13.88 5.48
C LYS A 14 -0.03 -13.01 6.72
N ASP A 15 0.42 -13.62 7.82
CA ASP A 15 0.84 -12.89 9.01
C ASP A 15 2.12 -12.08 8.73
N PRO A 16 2.33 -10.95 9.42
CA PRO A 16 1.46 -10.40 10.47
C PRO A 16 0.18 -9.79 9.90
N ALA A 17 -0.85 -9.72 10.74
CA ALA A 17 -2.13 -9.08 10.45
C ALA A 17 -2.91 -9.71 9.28
N LYS A 18 -2.82 -11.04 9.12
CA LYS A 18 -3.57 -11.79 8.10
C LYS A 18 -5.05 -11.45 8.12
N GLY A 19 -5.63 -11.22 6.95
CA GLY A 19 -7.05 -10.93 6.79
C GLY A 19 -7.42 -9.46 6.93
N THR A 20 -6.51 -8.61 7.41
CA THR A 20 -6.75 -7.17 7.49
C THR A 20 -6.42 -6.49 6.16
N LEU A 21 -6.86 -5.25 6.01
CA LEU A 21 -6.55 -4.47 4.82
C LEU A 21 -5.13 -3.90 4.87
N ASP A 22 -4.59 -3.63 3.70
CA ASP A 22 -3.26 -3.08 3.51
C ASP A 22 -3.24 -2.28 2.21
N LEU A 23 -2.17 -1.53 2.01
CA LEU A 23 -1.89 -0.89 0.73
C LEU A 23 -0.89 -1.74 -0.04
N PRO A 24 -0.91 -1.71 -1.38
CA PRO A 24 0.12 -2.41 -2.15
C PRO A 24 1.51 -1.92 -1.79
N GLY A 25 2.44 -2.83 -1.57
CA GLY A 25 3.81 -2.49 -1.22
C GLY A 25 4.53 -3.64 -0.55
N GLY A 26 5.78 -3.43 -0.20
CA GLY A 26 6.60 -4.41 0.47
C GLY A 26 8.00 -3.89 0.70
N PHE A 27 8.93 -4.79 1.02
CA PHE A 27 10.33 -4.44 1.20
C PHE A 27 10.97 -4.13 -0.14
N ILE A 28 11.82 -3.10 -0.16
CA ILE A 28 12.62 -2.81 -1.36
C ILE A 28 13.71 -3.87 -1.52
N ASP A 29 14.06 -4.16 -2.77
CA ASP A 29 15.17 -5.05 -3.08
C ASP A 29 16.49 -4.30 -3.01
N MET A 30 17.58 -5.05 -2.95
CA MET A 30 18.92 -4.49 -2.90
C MET A 30 19.16 -3.58 -4.12
N ALA A 31 19.74 -2.39 -3.87
CA ALA A 31 20.07 -1.40 -4.90
C ALA A 31 18.86 -0.80 -5.63
N GLU A 32 17.67 -0.96 -5.09
CA GLU A 32 16.44 -0.42 -5.63
C GLU A 32 16.10 0.90 -4.95
N THR A 33 15.65 1.91 -5.71
CA THR A 33 15.13 3.14 -5.11
C THR A 33 13.72 2.89 -4.57
N GLY A 34 13.20 3.83 -3.74
CA GLY A 34 11.82 3.73 -3.27
C GLY A 34 10.82 3.71 -4.42
N GLU A 35 11.02 4.56 -5.43
CA GLU A 35 10.16 4.62 -6.62
C GLU A 35 10.19 3.32 -7.41
N GLU A 36 11.37 2.74 -7.59
CA GLU A 36 11.50 1.45 -8.27
C GLU A 36 10.83 0.33 -7.47
N GLY A 37 11.00 0.36 -6.15
CA GLY A 37 10.41 -0.63 -5.25
C GLY A 37 8.90 -0.62 -5.28
N VAL A 38 8.26 0.55 -5.15
CA VAL A 38 6.81 0.65 -5.16
C VAL A 38 6.24 0.28 -6.52
N THR A 39 6.92 0.65 -7.60
CA THR A 39 6.52 0.31 -8.96
C THR A 39 6.50 -1.21 -9.15
N ARG A 40 7.54 -1.88 -8.71
CA ARG A 40 7.64 -3.35 -8.77
C ARG A 40 6.58 -4.02 -7.92
N GLU A 41 6.41 -3.57 -6.67
CA GLU A 41 5.45 -4.18 -5.74
C GLU A 41 4.01 -4.03 -6.22
N VAL A 42 3.64 -2.86 -6.74
CA VAL A 42 2.29 -2.66 -7.28
C VAL A 42 2.03 -3.63 -8.42
N LYS A 43 3.00 -3.80 -9.32
CA LYS A 43 2.86 -4.74 -10.43
C LYS A 43 2.75 -6.19 -9.96
N GLU A 44 3.59 -6.58 -9.01
CA GLU A 44 3.58 -7.95 -8.49
C GLU A 44 2.27 -8.29 -7.78
N GLU A 45 1.70 -7.35 -7.03
CA GLU A 45 0.50 -7.62 -6.24
C GLU A 45 -0.81 -7.38 -6.98
N THR A 46 -0.83 -6.49 -7.96
CA THR A 46 -2.06 -6.06 -8.62
C THR A 46 -2.07 -6.25 -10.13
N GLY A 47 -0.92 -6.47 -10.74
CA GLY A 47 -0.78 -6.54 -12.19
C GLY A 47 -0.76 -5.17 -12.88
N MET A 48 -0.92 -4.08 -12.14
CA MET A 48 -0.98 -2.74 -12.72
C MET A 48 0.40 -2.15 -12.98
N GLU A 49 0.54 -1.44 -14.11
CA GLU A 49 1.75 -0.72 -14.47
C GLU A 49 1.72 0.69 -13.91
N VAL A 50 2.72 1.05 -13.09
CA VAL A 50 2.85 2.39 -12.53
C VAL A 50 3.53 3.30 -13.55
N GLU A 51 2.86 4.40 -13.92
CA GLU A 51 3.45 5.42 -14.81
C GLU A 51 4.31 6.40 -14.02
N LYS A 52 3.86 6.76 -12.83
CA LYS A 52 4.51 7.77 -12.00
C LYS A 52 4.31 7.43 -10.53
N ALA A 53 5.40 7.49 -9.77
CA ALA A 53 5.37 7.35 -8.32
C ALA A 53 5.87 8.65 -7.70
N GLU A 54 5.01 9.32 -6.95
CA GLU A 54 5.33 10.58 -6.28
C GLU A 54 5.48 10.34 -4.79
N TYR A 55 6.66 10.64 -4.25
CA TYR A 55 6.93 10.49 -2.82
C TYR A 55 6.09 11.47 -2.01
N LEU A 56 5.41 10.98 -0.98
CA LEU A 56 4.58 11.81 -0.09
C LEU A 56 5.24 12.05 1.26
N PHE A 57 5.53 10.99 1.98
CA PHE A 57 6.14 11.06 3.32
C PHE A 57 6.63 9.69 3.75
N SER A 58 7.34 9.64 4.88
CA SER A 58 7.76 8.38 5.48
C SER A 58 7.33 8.32 6.94
N LEU A 59 7.15 7.10 7.45
CA LEU A 59 6.79 6.84 8.84
C LEU A 59 7.60 5.67 9.38
N PRO A 60 8.05 5.74 10.64
CA PRO A 60 8.73 4.60 11.25
C PRO A 60 7.72 3.51 11.60
N ASN A 61 8.15 2.27 11.56
CA ASN A 61 7.35 1.12 11.95
C ASN A 61 8.20 0.04 12.60
N ILE A 62 7.58 -0.75 13.46
CA ILE A 62 8.19 -1.95 14.01
C ILE A 62 7.42 -3.12 13.44
N TYR A 63 8.12 -4.00 12.74
CA TYR A 63 7.54 -5.09 11.98
C TYR A 63 8.08 -6.42 12.49
N VAL A 64 7.19 -7.34 12.86
CA VAL A 64 7.61 -8.69 13.28
C VAL A 64 7.56 -9.59 12.05
N TYR A 65 8.72 -10.05 11.64
CA TYR A 65 8.87 -10.85 10.43
C TYR A 65 9.68 -12.11 10.77
N SER A 66 9.10 -13.27 10.52
CA SER A 66 9.75 -14.57 10.78
C SER A 66 10.34 -14.68 12.19
N GLY A 67 9.63 -14.15 13.19
CA GLY A 67 10.08 -14.20 14.59
C GLY A 67 11.10 -13.13 14.98
N PHE A 68 11.50 -12.27 14.04
CA PHE A 68 12.44 -11.17 14.31
C PHE A 68 11.71 -9.84 14.33
N THR A 69 12.14 -8.94 15.21
CA THR A 69 11.64 -7.57 15.23
C THR A 69 12.51 -6.73 14.31
N VAL A 70 11.89 -6.12 13.31
CA VAL A 70 12.56 -5.29 12.32
C VAL A 70 12.03 -3.87 12.43
N HIS A 71 12.95 -2.90 12.52
CA HIS A 71 12.60 -1.48 12.48
C HIS A 71 12.68 -1.03 11.02
N THR A 72 11.55 -0.53 10.49
CA THR A 72 11.48 -0.06 9.11
C THR A 72 11.19 1.43 9.05
N LEU A 73 11.56 2.04 7.94
CA LEU A 73 11.12 3.38 7.59
C LEU A 73 10.25 3.22 6.34
N ASP A 74 8.95 3.30 6.54
CA ASP A 74 7.99 3.05 5.48
C ASP A 74 7.79 4.31 4.65
N GLN A 75 8.06 4.23 3.34
CA GLN A 75 7.91 5.33 2.41
C GLN A 75 6.57 5.21 1.69
N PHE A 76 5.83 6.30 1.64
CA PHE A 76 4.51 6.34 1.00
C PHE A 76 4.58 7.12 -0.30
N PHE A 77 4.00 6.55 -1.34
CA PHE A 77 3.98 7.14 -2.67
C PHE A 77 2.56 7.22 -3.20
N ARG A 78 2.28 8.29 -3.93
CA ARG A 78 1.06 8.37 -4.73
C ARG A 78 1.42 7.88 -6.12
N CYS A 79 0.75 6.82 -6.56
CA CYS A 79 1.04 6.18 -7.84
C CYS A 79 -0.06 6.43 -8.85
N SER A 80 0.34 6.80 -10.07
CA SER A 80 -0.54 6.85 -11.24
C SER A 80 -0.28 5.59 -12.06
N VAL A 81 -1.34 4.96 -12.54
CA VAL A 81 -1.24 3.72 -13.34
C VAL A 81 -1.81 3.94 -14.73
N THR A 82 -1.36 3.12 -15.69
CA THR A 82 -1.80 3.23 -17.08
C THR A 82 -3.25 2.81 -17.27
N ASP A 83 -3.72 1.85 -16.46
CA ASP A 83 -5.05 1.28 -16.59
C ASP A 83 -5.59 0.93 -15.20
N THR A 84 -6.69 1.58 -14.80
CA THR A 84 -7.33 1.33 -13.51
C THR A 84 -8.46 0.29 -13.60
N LEU A 85 -8.71 -0.27 -14.79
CA LEU A 85 -9.82 -1.21 -14.99
C LEU A 85 -9.40 -2.68 -14.91
N HIS A 86 -8.13 -2.98 -15.19
CA HIS A 86 -7.61 -4.35 -15.23
C HIS A 86 -6.61 -4.57 -14.10
N TYR A 87 -7.08 -5.22 -13.05
CA TYR A 87 -6.26 -5.58 -11.91
C TYR A 87 -6.79 -6.88 -11.30
N LYS A 88 -5.92 -7.59 -10.58
CA LYS A 88 -6.31 -8.80 -9.85
C LYS A 88 -5.33 -9.05 -8.71
N ALA A 89 -5.79 -9.77 -7.68
CA ALA A 89 -4.92 -10.17 -6.59
C ALA A 89 -3.85 -11.13 -7.11
N MET A 90 -2.60 -10.82 -6.84
CA MET A 90 -1.44 -11.62 -7.25
C MET A 90 -0.48 -11.73 -6.07
N ASP A 91 0.47 -12.67 -6.16
CA ASP A 91 1.51 -12.88 -5.17
C ASP A 91 0.92 -13.08 -3.76
N ASP A 92 1.30 -12.28 -2.77
CA ASP A 92 0.89 -12.43 -1.38
C ASP A 92 -0.43 -11.74 -1.03
N ALA A 93 -1.10 -11.12 -1.99
CA ALA A 93 -2.39 -10.48 -1.77
C ALA A 93 -3.52 -11.51 -1.89
N ALA A 94 -4.38 -11.59 -0.87
CA ALA A 94 -5.55 -12.48 -0.92
C ALA A 94 -6.65 -11.87 -1.77
N ASP A 95 -6.76 -10.54 -1.81
CA ASP A 95 -7.76 -9.82 -2.57
C ASP A 95 -7.25 -8.41 -2.86
N VAL A 96 -7.75 -7.81 -3.95
CA VAL A 96 -7.40 -6.44 -4.35
C VAL A 96 -8.68 -5.79 -4.87
N PHE A 97 -9.00 -4.60 -4.36
CA PHE A 97 -10.19 -3.88 -4.79
C PHE A 97 -10.04 -2.38 -4.53
N PHE A 98 -10.87 -1.59 -5.22
CA PHE A 98 -10.94 -0.15 -4.98
C PHE A 98 -11.99 0.13 -3.90
N LEU A 99 -11.66 1.05 -3.00
CA LEU A 99 -12.53 1.43 -1.89
C LEU A 99 -12.70 2.96 -1.90
N PRO A 100 -13.96 3.47 -1.93
CA PRO A 100 -14.19 4.91 -1.88
C PRO A 100 -13.56 5.51 -0.61
N LEU A 101 -12.99 6.71 -0.73
CA LEU A 101 -12.33 7.36 0.41
C LEU A 101 -13.24 7.50 1.61
N LYS A 102 -14.53 7.75 1.39
CA LYS A 102 -15.53 7.89 2.48
C LYS A 102 -15.74 6.58 3.25
N ASP A 103 -15.40 5.44 2.65
CA ASP A 103 -15.61 4.12 3.26
C ASP A 103 -14.32 3.55 3.87
N ILE A 104 -13.24 4.33 3.89
CA ILE A 104 -11.99 3.90 4.49
C ILE A 104 -12.04 4.13 6.00
N HIS A 105 -11.94 3.05 6.75
CA HIS A 105 -11.83 3.06 8.20
C HIS A 105 -10.44 2.55 8.56
N THR A 106 -9.62 3.43 9.14
CA THR A 106 -8.20 3.11 9.39
C THR A 106 -8.02 1.92 10.31
N GLU A 107 -8.99 1.66 11.20
CA GLU A 107 -8.96 0.49 12.08
C GLU A 107 -9.04 -0.85 11.35
N ASP A 108 -9.50 -0.86 10.10
CA ASP A 108 -9.55 -2.09 9.29
C ASP A 108 -8.18 -2.50 8.75
N PHE A 109 -7.18 -1.61 8.88
CA PHE A 109 -5.81 -1.85 8.40
C PHE A 109 -4.96 -2.35 9.57
N GLY A 110 -4.30 -3.48 9.38
CA GLY A 110 -3.62 -4.17 10.48
C GLY A 110 -2.23 -3.65 10.84
N LEU A 111 -1.58 -2.90 9.94
CA LEU A 111 -0.23 -2.41 10.18
C LEU A 111 -0.25 -0.96 10.67
N GLY A 112 0.48 -0.69 11.76
CA GLY A 112 0.45 0.61 12.43
C GLY A 112 0.87 1.79 11.56
N SER A 113 1.94 1.65 10.77
CA SER A 113 2.39 2.71 9.87
C SER A 113 1.36 3.00 8.77
N ILE A 114 0.70 1.95 8.27
CA ILE A 114 -0.33 2.10 7.24
C ILE A 114 -1.52 2.88 7.79
N ARG A 115 -1.98 2.57 9.01
CA ARG A 115 -3.05 3.32 9.66
C ARG A 115 -2.70 4.80 9.77
N LYS A 116 -1.50 5.09 10.25
CA LYS A 116 -1.02 6.46 10.42
C LYS A 116 -0.89 7.19 9.09
N GLY A 117 -0.34 6.50 8.09
CA GLY A 117 -0.20 7.05 6.75
C GLY A 117 -1.55 7.40 6.14
N LEU A 118 -2.54 6.54 6.30
CA LEU A 118 -3.89 6.80 5.82
C LEU A 118 -4.54 7.98 6.55
N GLU A 119 -4.34 8.08 7.86
CA GLU A 119 -4.85 9.22 8.63
C GLU A 119 -4.30 10.54 8.11
N ILE A 120 -2.99 10.58 7.83
CA ILE A 120 -2.34 11.78 7.27
C ILE A 120 -2.90 12.07 5.88
N PHE A 121 -2.97 11.05 5.02
CA PHE A 121 -3.45 11.19 3.64
C PHE A 121 -4.90 11.70 3.61
N LEU A 122 -5.78 11.12 4.42
CA LEU A 122 -7.18 11.50 4.46
C LEU A 122 -7.37 12.93 4.97
N LYS A 123 -6.59 13.36 5.93
CA LYS A 123 -6.62 14.76 6.41
C LYS A 123 -6.20 15.74 5.34
N GLU A 124 -5.19 15.39 4.55
CA GLU A 124 -4.75 16.23 3.43
C GLU A 124 -5.87 16.37 2.39
N LYS A 125 -6.65 15.29 2.16
CA LYS A 125 -7.75 15.31 1.20
C LYS A 125 -8.94 16.13 1.67
N GLU A 126 -9.12 16.33 2.96
CA GLU A 126 -10.21 17.12 3.53
C GLU A 126 -9.98 18.64 3.41
N LYS A 127 -8.74 19.06 3.13
CA LYS A 127 -8.39 20.48 3.03
C LYS A 127 -8.75 21.10 1.66
#